data_9f983f56f0f91bfabc31a425b21651f9
#
_entry.id   9f983f56f0f91bfabc31a425b21651f9
#
_cell.length_a   1.000
_cell.length_b   1.000
_cell.length_c   1.000
_cell.angle_alpha   90.00
_cell.angle_beta   90.00
_cell.angle_gamma   90.00
#
_symmetry.space_group_name_H-M   'P 1'
#
loop_
_entity.id
_entity.type
_entity.pdbx_description
1 polymer ?
#
loop_
_entity_poly.entity_id
_entity_poly.type
_entity_poly.pdbx_seq_one_letter_code
_entity_poly.pdbx_strand_id
1 'polypeptide(L)'
;SPVTWKDGWPYFGLEGNLGRSPRTWFKPDTGTDIAPLTTYQRDDDFSSAKLKPIWQWNHIPVDKKWSLTEKKGVLRLHTLPAKNFMYAKNTLTQRAIGPESSATVELNAKSLKKGDVAGLGLLNVPYYWIGVVRTDEGFILRFYDLVKNQSTDEPLSGPQVYLRASGDYNRDLATLSFSTDGKTFKE
;
A
#
# COMPACT_ATOMS: atom_id res chain seq x y z
N SER A 1 -25.42 -3.20 1.70
CA SER A 1 -26.60 -3.97 2.14
C SER A 1 -27.74 -3.05 2.47
N PRO A 2 -28.98 -3.42 2.18
CA PRO A 2 -30.15 -2.68 2.67
C PRO A 2 -30.20 -2.73 4.19
N VAL A 3 -30.78 -1.70 4.79
CA VAL A 3 -31.04 -1.60 6.23
C VAL A 3 -32.53 -1.46 6.43
N THR A 4 -33.12 -2.33 7.25
CA THR A 4 -34.51 -2.27 7.67
C THR A 4 -34.60 -1.78 9.10
N TRP A 5 -35.42 -0.77 9.35
CA TRP A 5 -35.69 -0.26 10.70
C TRP A 5 -36.86 -1.01 11.30
N LYS A 6 -36.67 -1.62 12.45
CA LYS A 6 -37.70 -2.29 13.21
C LYS A 6 -37.59 -1.92 14.69
N ASP A 7 -38.70 -1.47 15.27
CA ASP A 7 -38.80 -1.05 16.68
C ASP A 7 -37.72 -0.02 17.07
N GLY A 8 -37.40 0.91 16.16
CA GLY A 8 -36.38 1.94 16.35
C GLY A 8 -34.91 1.47 16.20
N TRP A 9 -34.68 0.21 15.82
CA TRP A 9 -33.33 -0.34 15.62
C TRP A 9 -33.04 -0.63 14.15
N PRO A 10 -31.82 -0.35 13.67
CA PRO A 10 -31.38 -0.70 12.32
C PRO A 10 -30.92 -2.17 12.27
N TYR A 11 -31.46 -2.92 11.33
CA TYR A 11 -31.04 -4.29 11.01
C TYR A 11 -30.53 -4.37 9.59
N PHE A 12 -29.40 -5.06 9.38
CA PHE A 12 -29.02 -5.43 8.01
C PHE A 12 -30.03 -6.42 7.44
N GLY A 13 -30.31 -6.29 6.13
CA GLY A 13 -31.21 -7.19 5.43
C GLY A 13 -32.59 -6.60 5.18
N LEU A 14 -33.45 -7.43 4.59
CA LEU A 14 -34.81 -7.11 4.22
C LEU A 14 -35.79 -7.56 5.31
N GLU A 15 -36.97 -6.97 5.33
CA GLU A 15 -38.06 -7.47 6.11
C GLU A 15 -38.33 -8.95 5.80
N GLY A 16 -38.44 -9.77 6.85
CA GLY A 16 -38.54 -11.22 6.71
C GLY A 16 -37.19 -11.96 6.68
N ASN A 17 -36.05 -11.26 6.56
CA ASN A 17 -34.71 -11.85 6.60
C ASN A 17 -33.68 -10.93 7.30
N LEU A 18 -34.08 -10.39 8.46
CA LEU A 18 -33.22 -9.47 9.22
C LEU A 18 -31.95 -10.16 9.71
N GLY A 19 -30.87 -9.40 9.76
CA GLY A 19 -29.52 -9.88 10.15
C GLY A 19 -28.74 -10.57 9.01
N ARG A 20 -29.31 -10.69 7.83
CA ARG A 20 -28.65 -11.28 6.67
C ARG A 20 -28.65 -10.33 5.47
N SER A 21 -27.50 -10.14 4.85
CA SER A 21 -27.40 -9.38 3.61
C SER A 21 -28.02 -10.22 2.46
N PRO A 22 -28.92 -9.63 1.64
CA PRO A 22 -29.38 -10.31 0.45
C PRO A 22 -28.21 -10.51 -0.52
N ARG A 23 -28.29 -11.57 -1.32
CA ARG A 23 -27.25 -11.86 -2.34
C ARG A 23 -27.26 -10.80 -3.45
N THR A 24 -28.42 -10.26 -3.76
CA THR A 24 -28.62 -9.20 -4.75
C THR A 24 -29.60 -8.17 -4.21
N TRP A 25 -29.43 -6.92 -4.64
CA TRP A 25 -30.33 -5.82 -4.30
C TRP A 25 -30.38 -4.81 -5.44
N PHE A 26 -31.45 -4.07 -5.54
CA PHE A 26 -31.56 -2.97 -6.49
C PHE A 26 -30.53 -1.89 -6.17
N LYS A 27 -29.87 -1.40 -7.21
CA LYS A 27 -29.01 -0.23 -7.06
C LYS A 27 -29.92 0.96 -6.66
N PRO A 28 -29.66 1.64 -5.54
CA PRO A 28 -30.44 2.79 -5.17
C PRO A 28 -30.29 3.89 -6.23
N ASP A 29 -31.39 4.54 -6.56
CA ASP A 29 -31.36 5.78 -7.33
C ASP A 29 -30.85 6.89 -6.40
N THR A 30 -29.70 7.42 -6.73
CA THR A 30 -29.07 8.52 -5.96
C THR A 30 -29.46 9.90 -6.51
N GLY A 31 -30.31 9.94 -7.55
CA GLY A 31 -30.68 11.19 -8.22
C GLY A 31 -29.51 11.88 -8.93
N THR A 32 -28.38 11.19 -9.11
CA THR A 32 -27.22 11.71 -9.82
C THR A 32 -27.10 10.99 -11.17
N ASP A 33 -26.81 11.76 -12.23
CA ASP A 33 -26.43 11.19 -13.51
C ASP A 33 -25.21 10.29 -13.33
N ILE A 34 -25.28 9.10 -13.91
CA ILE A 34 -24.13 8.19 -13.91
C ILE A 34 -23.11 8.81 -14.86
N ALA A 35 -22.16 9.54 -14.31
CA ALA A 35 -20.99 9.94 -15.06
C ALA A 35 -20.29 8.69 -15.61
N PRO A 36 -19.76 8.73 -16.84
CA PRO A 36 -18.95 7.64 -17.35
C PRO A 36 -17.88 7.27 -16.32
N LEU A 37 -17.67 5.95 -16.11
CA LEU A 37 -16.59 5.49 -15.24
C LEU A 37 -15.28 6.03 -15.81
N THR A 38 -14.77 7.09 -15.23
CA THR A 38 -13.43 7.57 -15.54
C THR A 38 -12.42 6.68 -14.84
N THR A 39 -11.36 6.33 -15.54
CA THR A 39 -10.24 5.59 -14.95
C THR A 39 -9.71 6.41 -13.78
N TYR A 40 -9.73 5.84 -12.59
CA TYR A 40 -9.24 6.50 -11.39
C TYR A 40 -7.73 6.66 -11.51
N GLN A 41 -7.24 7.88 -11.71
CA GLN A 41 -5.80 8.13 -11.73
C GLN A 41 -5.27 8.00 -10.30
N ARG A 42 -4.40 7.05 -10.08
CA ARG A 42 -3.87 6.70 -8.76
C ARG A 42 -2.37 6.96 -8.63
N ASP A 43 -1.74 7.36 -9.71
CA ASP A 43 -0.33 7.72 -9.71
C ASP A 43 -0.11 9.08 -9.03
N ASP A 44 1.01 9.19 -8.37
CA ASP A 44 1.43 10.42 -7.73
C ASP A 44 2.93 10.64 -7.96
N ASP A 45 3.28 11.75 -8.56
CA ASP A 45 4.65 12.20 -8.75
C ASP A 45 5.16 13.05 -7.58
N PHE A 46 4.31 13.22 -6.55
CA PHE A 46 4.59 14.05 -5.38
C PHE A 46 5.04 15.48 -5.69
N SER A 47 4.59 16.02 -6.82
CA SER A 47 4.88 17.42 -7.20
C SER A 47 4.09 18.45 -6.39
N SER A 48 2.97 18.03 -5.79
CA SER A 48 2.13 18.84 -4.91
C SER A 48 2.72 18.91 -3.50
N ALA A 49 2.55 20.07 -2.84
CA ALA A 49 2.88 20.21 -1.41
C ALA A 49 1.89 19.51 -0.46
N LYS A 50 0.83 18.92 -0.99
CA LYS A 50 -0.19 18.18 -0.21
C LYS A 50 -0.37 16.78 -0.80
N LEU A 51 -0.56 15.80 0.07
CA LEU A 51 -0.92 14.45 -0.35
C LEU A 51 -2.28 14.46 -1.06
N LYS A 52 -2.38 13.71 -2.15
CA LYS A 52 -3.65 13.47 -2.83
C LYS A 52 -4.59 12.64 -1.94
N PRO A 53 -5.92 12.74 -2.10
CA PRO A 53 -6.89 11.98 -1.31
C PRO A 53 -6.82 10.45 -1.46
N ILE A 54 -6.07 9.97 -2.46
CA ILE A 54 -5.84 8.53 -2.70
C ILE A 54 -4.94 7.90 -1.64
N TRP A 55 -4.22 8.71 -0.85
CA TRP A 55 -3.27 8.25 0.14
C TRP A 55 -3.88 8.18 1.53
N GLN A 56 -3.51 7.15 2.28
CA GLN A 56 -3.91 6.92 3.66
C GLN A 56 -2.69 6.52 4.50
N TRP A 57 -2.59 7.08 5.69
CA TRP A 57 -1.60 6.62 6.67
C TRP A 57 -2.12 5.38 7.40
N ASN A 58 -1.28 4.35 7.51
CA ASN A 58 -1.62 3.14 8.28
C ASN A 58 -1.85 3.42 9.77
N HIS A 59 -1.10 4.37 10.32
CA HIS A 59 -1.23 4.88 11.69
C HIS A 59 -1.27 6.41 11.66
N ILE A 60 -1.55 7.04 12.81
CA ILE A 60 -1.36 8.47 12.95
C ILE A 60 0.12 8.79 12.68
N PRO A 61 0.43 9.58 11.65
CA PRO A 61 1.80 9.84 11.26
C PRO A 61 2.53 10.71 12.28
N VAL A 62 3.84 10.61 12.30
CA VAL A 62 4.70 11.56 12.98
C VAL A 62 5.06 12.66 11.98
N ASP A 63 4.39 13.80 12.04
CA ASP A 63 4.44 14.86 11.02
C ASP A 63 5.85 15.37 10.71
N LYS A 64 6.72 15.48 11.72
CA LYS A 64 8.12 15.89 11.55
C LYS A 64 9.00 14.83 10.87
N LYS A 65 8.44 13.66 10.51
CA LYS A 65 9.15 12.53 9.94
C LYS A 65 8.71 12.16 8.54
N TRP A 66 8.00 13.07 7.87
CA TRP A 66 7.70 12.99 6.44
C TRP A 66 7.58 14.38 5.82
N SER A 67 7.79 14.50 4.53
CA SER A 67 7.69 15.78 3.83
C SER A 67 7.49 15.61 2.33
N LEU A 68 6.70 16.50 1.74
CA LEU A 68 6.57 16.71 0.29
C LEU A 68 7.33 17.96 -0.20
N THR A 69 7.92 18.71 0.73
CA THR A 69 8.57 20.01 0.42
C THR A 69 10.06 20.01 0.71
N GLU A 70 10.58 19.07 1.49
CA GLU A 70 12.02 18.92 1.78
C GLU A 70 12.82 18.68 0.49
N LYS A 71 12.25 17.96 -0.46
CA LYS A 71 12.74 17.83 -1.83
C LYS A 71 11.55 17.76 -2.79
N LYS A 72 11.48 18.67 -3.74
CA LYS A 72 10.40 18.74 -4.72
C LYS A 72 10.31 17.47 -5.57
N GLY A 73 9.08 17.01 -5.84
CA GLY A 73 8.81 15.85 -6.70
C GLY A 73 9.15 14.51 -6.06
N VAL A 74 9.24 14.45 -4.73
CA VAL A 74 9.41 13.20 -4.01
C VAL A 74 8.70 13.24 -2.65
N LEU A 75 8.22 12.11 -2.19
CA LEU A 75 7.84 11.91 -0.80
C LEU A 75 9.11 11.54 0.00
N ARG A 76 9.47 12.39 0.95
CA ARG A 76 10.53 12.10 1.92
C ARG A 76 9.93 11.43 3.15
N LEU A 77 10.43 10.25 3.47
CA LEU A 77 10.13 9.54 4.72
C LEU A 77 11.42 9.44 5.54
N HIS A 78 11.33 9.80 6.82
CA HIS A 78 12.41 9.58 7.79
C HIS A 78 12.09 8.32 8.59
N THR A 79 13.05 7.42 8.67
CA THR A 79 12.91 6.15 9.38
C THR A 79 12.55 6.35 10.85
N LEU A 80 11.73 5.45 11.38
CA LEU A 80 11.29 5.39 12.77
C LEU A 80 11.43 3.96 13.28
N PRO A 81 11.80 3.77 14.54
CA PRO A 81 11.79 2.45 15.16
C PRO A 81 10.40 1.82 15.07
N ALA A 82 10.34 0.55 14.67
CA ALA A 82 9.11 -0.23 14.64
C ALA A 82 9.36 -1.67 15.06
N LYS A 83 8.40 -2.28 15.76
CA LYS A 83 8.48 -3.69 16.15
C LYS A 83 8.45 -4.61 14.91
N ASN A 84 7.62 -4.27 13.94
CA ASN A 84 7.50 -4.94 12.65
C ASN A 84 6.74 -4.02 11.68
N PHE A 85 6.51 -4.48 10.45
CA PHE A 85 5.87 -3.68 9.40
C PHE A 85 4.46 -3.19 9.77
N MET A 86 3.64 -4.00 10.46
CA MET A 86 2.29 -3.58 10.86
C MET A 86 2.28 -2.37 11.81
N TYR A 87 3.34 -2.23 12.63
CA TYR A 87 3.48 -1.14 13.60
C TYR A 87 4.38 0.00 13.11
N ALA A 88 4.87 -0.08 11.87
CA ALA A 88 5.68 0.98 11.29
C ALA A 88 4.83 2.24 11.06
N LYS A 89 5.12 3.30 11.81
CA LYS A 89 4.53 4.61 11.58
C LYS A 89 5.06 5.21 10.28
N ASN A 90 4.34 6.18 9.73
CA ASN A 90 4.64 6.79 8.44
C ASN A 90 4.68 5.77 7.28
N THR A 91 3.90 4.72 7.40
CA THR A 91 3.59 3.81 6.29
C THR A 91 2.42 4.42 5.51
N LEU A 92 2.73 4.92 4.33
CA LEU A 92 1.74 5.52 3.43
C LEU A 92 1.15 4.43 2.53
N THR A 93 -0.15 4.36 2.44
CA THR A 93 -0.86 3.27 1.76
C THR A 93 -1.86 3.77 0.74
N GLN A 94 -2.14 2.92 -0.23
CA GLN A 94 -3.31 3.00 -1.11
C GLN A 94 -4.07 1.67 -1.05
N ARG A 95 -5.37 1.70 -1.24
CA ARG A 95 -6.15 0.48 -1.40
C ARG A 95 -5.85 -0.16 -2.74
N ALA A 96 -5.58 -1.43 -2.74
CA ALA A 96 -5.53 -2.23 -3.95
C ALA A 96 -6.94 -2.38 -4.55
N ILE A 97 -7.04 -2.43 -5.88
CA ILE A 97 -8.31 -2.59 -6.62
C ILE A 97 -8.22 -3.89 -7.39
N GLY A 98 -9.20 -4.77 -7.16
CA GLY A 98 -9.35 -6.00 -7.93
C GLY A 98 -9.88 -5.77 -9.36
N PRO A 99 -9.83 -6.79 -10.21
CA PRO A 99 -9.35 -8.14 -9.91
C PRO A 99 -7.82 -8.24 -9.79
N GLU A 100 -7.09 -7.37 -10.47
CA GLU A 100 -5.63 -7.30 -10.47
C GLU A 100 -5.19 -5.86 -10.29
N SER A 101 -4.11 -5.64 -9.57
CA SER A 101 -3.46 -4.33 -9.50
C SER A 101 -1.97 -4.46 -9.23
N SER A 102 -1.24 -3.43 -9.64
CA SER A 102 0.21 -3.34 -9.43
C SER A 102 0.58 -1.94 -8.99
N ALA A 103 1.51 -1.84 -8.06
CA ALA A 103 2.12 -0.59 -7.63
C ALA A 103 3.63 -0.66 -7.83
N THR A 104 4.19 0.40 -8.39
CA THR A 104 5.64 0.54 -8.57
C THR A 104 6.10 1.83 -7.92
N VAL A 105 7.19 1.77 -7.17
CA VAL A 105 7.82 2.94 -6.57
C VAL A 105 9.29 3.00 -6.94
N GLU A 106 9.78 4.19 -7.23
CA GLU A 106 11.21 4.47 -7.27
C GLU A 106 11.67 4.84 -5.86
N LEU A 107 12.60 4.09 -5.32
CA LEU A 107 13.15 4.28 -3.97
C LEU A 107 14.61 4.73 -4.06
N ASN A 108 14.92 5.84 -3.38
CA ASN A 108 16.29 6.26 -3.13
C ASN A 108 16.61 6.12 -1.64
N ALA A 109 17.39 5.09 -1.32
CA ALA A 109 17.75 4.70 0.03
C ALA A 109 19.07 5.31 0.52
N LYS A 110 19.67 6.28 -0.21
CA LYS A 110 21.02 6.83 0.06
C LYS A 110 21.21 7.31 1.51
N SER A 111 20.14 7.84 2.11
CA SER A 111 20.20 8.44 3.45
C SER A 111 19.87 7.46 4.57
N LEU A 112 19.60 6.21 4.28
CA LEU A 112 19.37 5.18 5.29
C LEU A 112 20.63 4.97 6.13
N LYS A 113 20.45 4.84 7.44
CA LYS A 113 21.48 4.48 8.40
C LYS A 113 21.51 2.97 8.60
N LYS A 114 22.59 2.44 9.15
CA LYS A 114 22.71 1.03 9.51
C LYS A 114 21.48 0.52 10.26
N GLY A 115 20.90 -0.56 9.77
CA GLY A 115 19.69 -1.19 10.30
C GLY A 115 18.38 -0.58 9.84
N ASP A 116 18.40 0.58 9.16
CA ASP A 116 17.19 1.15 8.56
C ASP A 116 16.71 0.31 7.38
N VAL A 117 15.40 0.26 7.22
CA VAL A 117 14.69 -0.41 6.13
C VAL A 117 13.70 0.56 5.50
N ALA A 118 13.67 0.60 4.17
CA ALA A 118 12.64 1.29 3.42
C ALA A 118 12.23 0.46 2.21
N GLY A 119 10.93 0.43 1.89
CA GLY A 119 10.47 -0.42 0.81
C GLY A 119 8.99 -0.29 0.48
N LEU A 120 8.49 -1.30 -0.21
CA LEU A 120 7.12 -1.45 -0.65
C LEU A 120 6.57 -2.78 -0.12
N GLY A 121 5.30 -2.81 0.28
CA GLY A 121 4.70 -4.04 0.77
C GLY A 121 3.21 -4.13 0.50
N LEU A 122 2.72 -5.36 0.56
CA LEU A 122 1.31 -5.69 0.61
C LEU A 122 0.91 -5.78 2.09
N LEU A 123 0.25 -4.72 2.58
CA LEU A 123 -0.07 -4.56 3.99
C LEU A 123 -1.42 -5.21 4.30
N ASN A 124 -1.36 -6.41 4.81
CA ASN A 124 -2.49 -7.17 5.35
C ASN A 124 -1.96 -8.12 6.43
N VAL A 125 -2.73 -9.08 6.87
CA VAL A 125 -2.28 -10.21 7.69
C VAL A 125 -2.66 -11.49 6.94
N PRO A 126 -1.67 -12.22 6.43
CA PRO A 126 -0.22 -11.98 6.45
C PRO A 126 0.22 -10.83 5.55
N TYR A 127 1.38 -10.24 5.83
CA TYR A 127 2.00 -9.23 4.98
C TYR A 127 3.29 -9.74 4.34
N TYR A 128 3.62 -9.12 3.22
CA TYR A 128 4.84 -9.36 2.45
C TYR A 128 5.43 -8.01 2.09
N TRP A 129 6.75 -7.91 2.10
CA TRP A 129 7.40 -6.69 1.66
C TRP A 129 8.74 -6.96 0.97
N ILE A 130 9.12 -6.02 0.12
CA ILE A 130 10.43 -5.92 -0.51
C ILE A 130 11.00 -4.55 -0.18
N GLY A 131 12.28 -4.47 0.19
CA GLY A 131 12.88 -3.21 0.58
C GLY A 131 14.39 -3.23 0.66
N VAL A 132 14.95 -2.03 0.72
CA VAL A 132 16.38 -1.83 0.89
C VAL A 132 16.70 -1.75 2.38
N VAL A 133 17.67 -2.55 2.79
CA VAL A 133 18.25 -2.52 4.14
C VAL A 133 19.66 -1.96 4.05
N ARG A 134 19.99 -1.03 4.93
CA ARG A 134 21.35 -0.53 5.07
C ARG A 134 22.15 -1.41 6.04
N THR A 135 23.23 -2.02 5.55
CA THR A 135 24.19 -2.82 6.35
C THR A 135 25.51 -2.08 6.52
N ASP A 136 26.47 -2.69 7.21
CA ASP A 136 27.84 -2.15 7.31
C ASP A 136 28.56 -2.19 5.95
N GLU A 137 28.32 -3.24 5.16
CA GLU A 137 28.98 -3.42 3.86
C GLU A 137 28.31 -2.64 2.73
N GLY A 138 27.08 -2.13 2.92
CA GLY A 138 26.39 -1.40 1.87
C GLY A 138 24.89 -1.51 1.92
N PHE A 139 24.28 -1.75 0.78
CA PHE A 139 22.84 -1.92 0.64
C PHE A 139 22.53 -3.35 0.22
N ILE A 140 21.52 -3.94 0.83
CA ILE A 140 20.94 -5.19 0.36
C ILE A 140 19.46 -4.98 0.05
N LEU A 141 18.96 -5.74 -0.89
CA LEU A 141 17.53 -5.89 -1.13
C LEU A 141 17.04 -7.06 -0.30
N ARG A 142 15.96 -6.86 0.44
CA ARG A 142 15.36 -7.91 1.26
C ARG A 142 13.92 -8.16 0.86
N PHE A 143 13.58 -9.41 0.65
CA PHE A 143 12.22 -9.91 0.57
C PHE A 143 11.85 -10.52 1.92
N TYR A 144 10.67 -10.23 2.43
CA TYR A 144 10.17 -10.78 3.68
C TYR A 144 8.78 -11.39 3.50
N ASP A 145 8.63 -12.60 3.96
CA ASP A 145 7.39 -13.38 3.97
C ASP A 145 6.99 -13.65 5.42
N LEU A 146 5.87 -13.06 5.88
CA LEU A 146 5.39 -13.26 7.25
C LEU A 146 4.91 -14.69 7.48
N VAL A 147 4.31 -15.36 6.49
CA VAL A 147 3.80 -16.73 6.66
C VAL A 147 4.93 -17.70 6.99
N LYS A 148 6.03 -17.58 6.27
CA LYS A 148 7.23 -18.39 6.50
C LYS A 148 8.11 -17.84 7.61
N ASN A 149 7.88 -16.59 8.02
CA ASN A 149 8.76 -15.81 8.91
C ASN A 149 10.22 -15.85 8.42
N GLN A 150 10.40 -15.63 7.12
CA GLN A 150 11.70 -15.73 6.45
C GLN A 150 12.01 -14.49 5.63
N SER A 151 13.30 -14.20 5.52
CA SER A 151 13.86 -13.19 4.63
C SER A 151 14.78 -13.84 3.61
N THR A 152 14.75 -13.33 2.39
CA THR A 152 15.74 -13.61 1.35
C THR A 152 16.42 -12.30 0.98
N ASP A 153 17.75 -12.30 0.99
CA ASP A 153 18.56 -11.11 0.76
C ASP A 153 19.32 -11.24 -0.56
N GLU A 154 19.37 -10.14 -1.33
CA GLU A 154 20.19 -10.01 -2.52
C GLU A 154 21.10 -8.79 -2.44
N PRO A 155 22.35 -8.86 -2.93
CA PRO A 155 23.22 -7.71 -2.99
C PRO A 155 22.64 -6.61 -3.89
N LEU A 156 22.73 -5.36 -3.46
CA LEU A 156 22.31 -4.21 -4.25
C LEU A 156 23.52 -3.31 -4.52
N SER A 157 23.81 -3.06 -5.80
CA SER A 157 24.96 -2.28 -6.22
C SER A 157 24.92 -0.79 -5.86
N GLY A 158 23.74 -0.28 -5.48
CA GLY A 158 23.56 1.13 -5.13
C GLY A 158 22.26 1.39 -4.39
N PRO A 159 22.04 2.63 -3.94
CA PRO A 159 20.92 2.98 -3.08
C PRO A 159 19.61 3.21 -3.85
N GLN A 160 19.60 3.17 -5.18
CA GLN A 160 18.44 3.45 -6.00
C GLN A 160 17.89 2.18 -6.61
N VAL A 161 16.59 1.95 -6.47
CA VAL A 161 15.92 0.74 -6.95
C VAL A 161 14.45 1.07 -7.24
N TYR A 162 13.87 0.36 -8.20
CA TYR A 162 12.43 0.34 -8.45
C TYR A 162 11.85 -0.93 -7.83
N LEU A 163 10.85 -0.78 -6.99
CA LEU A 163 10.17 -1.88 -6.33
C LEU A 163 8.75 -1.99 -6.86
N ARG A 164 8.30 -3.20 -7.11
CA ARG A 164 6.94 -3.47 -7.60
C ARG A 164 6.27 -4.53 -6.75
N ALA A 165 5.02 -4.27 -6.40
CA ALA A 165 4.12 -5.23 -5.79
C ALA A 165 2.89 -5.39 -6.69
N SER A 166 2.58 -6.62 -7.06
CA SER A 166 1.43 -6.97 -7.89
C SER A 166 0.55 -7.97 -7.16
N GLY A 167 -0.76 -7.83 -7.30
CA GLY A 167 -1.75 -8.74 -6.71
C GLY A 167 -2.78 -9.18 -7.73
N ASP A 168 -3.04 -10.48 -7.78
CA ASP A 168 -4.19 -11.10 -8.44
C ASP A 168 -5.16 -11.59 -7.35
N TYR A 169 -6.23 -10.85 -7.15
CA TYR A 169 -7.19 -11.09 -6.06
C TYR A 169 -8.20 -12.20 -6.37
N ASN A 170 -8.30 -12.63 -7.63
CA ASN A 170 -9.10 -13.80 -8.00
C ASN A 170 -8.39 -15.12 -7.64
N ARG A 171 -7.06 -15.11 -7.73
CA ARG A 171 -6.21 -16.27 -7.47
C ARG A 171 -5.55 -16.23 -6.09
N ASP A 172 -5.72 -15.13 -5.36
CA ASP A 172 -5.07 -14.87 -4.07
C ASP A 172 -3.53 -14.97 -4.15
N LEU A 173 -2.97 -14.41 -5.22
CA LEU A 173 -1.55 -14.41 -5.48
C LEU A 173 -0.96 -13.02 -5.38
N ALA A 174 0.26 -12.96 -4.86
CA ALA A 174 1.05 -11.75 -4.76
C ALA A 174 2.45 -11.98 -5.31
N THR A 175 2.96 -11.01 -6.08
CA THR A 175 4.32 -11.00 -6.61
C THR A 175 5.03 -9.73 -6.17
N LEU A 176 6.24 -9.88 -5.65
CA LEU A 176 7.16 -8.79 -5.35
C LEU A 176 8.34 -8.87 -6.30
N SER A 177 8.68 -7.76 -6.92
CA SER A 177 9.78 -7.70 -7.88
C SER A 177 10.54 -6.38 -7.79
N PHE A 178 11.75 -6.35 -8.32
CA PHE A 178 12.60 -5.17 -8.33
C PHE A 178 13.29 -4.95 -9.68
N SER A 179 13.75 -3.72 -9.87
CA SER A 179 14.53 -3.33 -11.04
C SER A 179 15.56 -2.27 -10.69
N THR A 180 16.73 -2.32 -11.30
CA THR A 180 17.75 -1.28 -11.18
C THR A 180 17.70 -0.26 -12.31
N ASP A 181 16.96 -0.54 -13.38
CA ASP A 181 16.82 0.32 -14.57
C ASP A 181 15.38 0.87 -14.76
N GLY A 182 14.43 0.44 -13.92
CA GLY A 182 13.02 0.79 -14.02
C GLY A 182 12.26 0.13 -15.17
N LYS A 183 12.89 -0.76 -15.92
CA LYS A 183 12.34 -1.40 -17.12
C LYS A 183 12.22 -2.90 -16.97
N THR A 184 13.31 -3.55 -16.59
CA THR A 184 13.38 -5.01 -16.45
C THR A 184 13.24 -5.37 -14.97
N PHE A 185 12.16 -6.06 -14.61
CA PHE A 185 11.89 -6.48 -13.24
C PHE A 185 12.23 -7.95 -13.04
N LYS A 186 12.86 -8.25 -11.89
CA LYS A 186 13.19 -9.60 -11.40
C LYS A 186 12.33 -9.90 -10.17
N GLU A 187 11.85 -11.13 -10.06
CA GLU A 187 11.13 -11.66 -8.88
C GLU A 187 12.12 -12.26 -7.87
#